data_44f2434266e0ff6ac52841e1a723cd74
#
_entry.id   44f2434266e0ff6ac52841e1a723cd74
#
_cell.length_a   1.000
_cell.length_b   1.000
_cell.length_c   1.000
_cell.angle_alpha   90.00
_cell.angle_beta   90.00
_cell.angle_gamma   90.00
#
_symmetry.space_group_name_H-M   'P 1'
#
loop_
_entity.id
_entity.type
_entity.pdbx_description
1 polymer ?
#
loop_
_entity_poly.entity_id
_entity_poly.type
_entity_poly.pdbx_seq_one_letter_code
_entity_poly.pdbx_strand_id
1 'polypeptide(L)'
;MSSSITQIQAELESLGYQTSLLKTPQGEAVTFRYQVEAGSHKGKYFTVGIGMRGSELYPEYPPHWIHLTPPLDDGKGGSIAKYSGEDDREWIAMSRPPGPMWDRVPTKNMDAYLKEHLRCFWNNM
;
A
#
# COMPACT_ATOMS: atom_id res chain seq x y z
N MET A 1 3.81 2.21 20.13
CA MET A 1 2.66 2.72 19.38
C MET A 1 3.10 3.26 18.04
N SER A 2 2.41 2.93 16.98
CA SER A 2 2.78 3.40 15.65
C SER A 2 2.01 4.64 15.29
N SER A 3 2.64 5.80 15.33
CA SER A 3 2.05 7.04 14.82
C SER A 3 1.96 7.03 13.29
N SER A 4 2.85 6.32 12.62
CA SER A 4 2.84 6.20 11.15
C SER A 4 1.59 5.50 10.64
N ILE A 5 1.23 4.38 11.24
CA ILE A 5 0.03 3.64 10.84
C ILE A 5 -1.23 4.47 11.12
N THR A 6 -1.30 5.14 12.26
CA THR A 6 -2.42 6.00 12.60
C THR A 6 -2.56 7.15 11.61
N GLN A 7 -1.45 7.77 11.24
CA GLN A 7 -1.44 8.87 10.28
C GLN A 7 -1.87 8.40 8.89
N ILE A 8 -1.35 7.27 8.43
CA ILE A 8 -1.74 6.69 7.12
C ILE A 8 -3.24 6.45 7.10
N GLN A 9 -3.78 5.84 8.16
CA GLN A 9 -5.20 5.55 8.27
C GLN A 9 -6.03 6.84 8.21
N ALA A 10 -5.66 7.85 8.99
CA ALA A 10 -6.39 9.12 9.03
C ALA A 10 -6.38 9.81 7.67
N GLU A 11 -5.23 9.79 6.97
CA GLU A 11 -5.13 10.42 5.66
C GLU A 11 -5.98 9.70 4.61
N LEU A 12 -5.98 8.37 4.61
CA LEU A 12 -6.82 7.59 3.70
C LEU A 12 -8.30 7.84 3.97
N GLU A 13 -8.69 7.92 5.22
CA GLU A 13 -10.08 8.21 5.58
C GLU A 13 -10.50 9.61 5.14
N SER A 14 -9.59 10.58 5.24
CA SER A 14 -9.87 11.93 4.74
C SER A 14 -10.04 12.00 3.23
N LEU A 15 -9.49 11.02 2.51
CA LEU A 15 -9.68 10.89 1.06
C LEU A 15 -10.95 10.13 0.69
N GLY A 16 -11.72 9.68 1.67
CA GLY A 16 -12.99 9.01 1.45
C GLY A 16 -12.96 7.49 1.54
N TYR A 17 -11.80 6.90 1.84
CA TYR A 17 -11.70 5.44 1.97
C TYR A 17 -12.13 4.98 3.36
N GLN A 18 -12.80 3.85 3.41
CA GLN A 18 -13.01 3.13 4.67
C GLN A 18 -11.80 2.22 4.88
N THR A 19 -11.21 2.29 6.06
CA THR A 19 -9.98 1.56 6.35
C THR A 19 -10.17 0.52 7.44
N SER A 20 -9.29 -0.48 7.41
CA SER A 20 -9.15 -1.46 8.50
C SER A 20 -7.67 -1.70 8.76
N LEU A 21 -7.36 -2.23 9.92
CA LEU A 21 -5.99 -2.63 10.24
C LEU A 21 -5.89 -4.14 10.11
N LEU A 22 -4.77 -4.60 9.54
CA LEU A 22 -4.50 -6.01 9.35
C LEU A 22 -3.11 -6.32 9.85
N LYS A 23 -2.97 -7.33 10.70
CA LYS A 23 -1.66 -7.84 11.09
C LYS A 23 -1.17 -8.79 10.02
N THR A 24 0.05 -8.58 9.56
CA THR A 24 0.64 -9.36 8.48
C THR A 24 2.03 -9.85 8.88
N PRO A 25 2.60 -10.82 8.14
CA PRO A 25 4.00 -11.22 8.38
C PRO A 25 5.01 -10.09 8.21
N GLN A 26 4.63 -9.01 7.50
CA GLN A 26 5.47 -7.83 7.31
C GLN A 26 5.05 -6.67 8.20
N GLY A 27 4.41 -6.95 9.35
CA GLY A 27 3.94 -5.94 10.26
C GLY A 27 2.50 -5.50 9.98
N GLU A 28 2.07 -4.48 10.68
CA GLU A 28 0.70 -3.98 10.55
C GLU A 28 0.51 -3.21 9.26
N ALA A 29 -0.61 -3.42 8.59
CA ALA A 29 -0.98 -2.71 7.36
C ALA A 29 -2.34 -2.03 7.52
N VAL A 30 -2.51 -0.90 6.84
CA VAL A 30 -3.81 -0.23 6.70
C VAL A 30 -4.41 -0.71 5.40
N THR A 31 -5.61 -1.28 5.45
CA THR A 31 -6.26 -1.83 4.26
C THR A 31 -7.45 -0.98 3.85
N PHE A 32 -7.68 -0.92 2.55
CA PHE A 32 -8.80 -0.17 1.97
C PHE A 32 -9.15 -0.75 0.61
N ARG A 33 -10.41 -0.59 0.21
CA ARG A 33 -10.84 -1.03 -1.11
C ARG A 33 -10.47 0.02 -2.14
N TYR A 34 -9.77 -0.40 -3.18
CA TYR A 34 -9.20 0.50 -4.18
C TYR A 34 -9.65 0.09 -5.58
N GLN A 35 -10.13 1.06 -6.37
CA GLN A 35 -10.38 0.85 -7.78
C GLN A 35 -9.15 1.25 -8.58
N VAL A 36 -8.63 0.31 -9.36
CA VAL A 36 -7.41 0.53 -10.14
C VAL A 36 -7.64 1.63 -11.18
N GLU A 37 -6.74 2.62 -11.23
CA GLU A 37 -6.90 3.81 -12.06
C GLU A 37 -6.11 3.75 -13.36
N ALA A 38 -5.17 2.82 -13.50
CA ALA A 38 -4.27 2.79 -14.63
C ALA A 38 -3.82 1.37 -14.95
N GLY A 39 -3.36 1.16 -16.18
CA GLY A 39 -2.79 -0.11 -16.60
C GLY A 39 -3.83 -1.12 -17.05
N SER A 40 -3.39 -2.38 -17.17
CA SER A 40 -4.24 -3.46 -17.71
C SER A 40 -5.38 -3.87 -16.78
N HIS A 41 -5.29 -3.51 -15.50
CA HIS A 41 -6.32 -3.83 -14.51
C HIS A 41 -7.26 -2.66 -14.20
N LYS A 42 -7.17 -1.58 -14.99
CA LYS A 42 -8.00 -0.38 -14.78
C LYS A 42 -9.48 -0.74 -14.64
N GLY A 43 -10.09 -0.17 -13.61
CA GLY A 43 -11.52 -0.40 -13.31
C GLY A 43 -11.79 -1.55 -12.37
N LYS A 44 -10.83 -2.45 -12.16
CA LYS A 44 -11.00 -3.57 -11.24
C LYS A 44 -10.80 -3.10 -9.79
N TYR A 45 -11.44 -3.79 -8.86
CA TYR A 45 -11.32 -3.51 -7.43
C TYR A 45 -10.41 -4.52 -6.76
N PHE A 46 -9.54 -4.03 -5.92
CA PHE A 46 -8.72 -4.84 -5.02
C PHE A 46 -8.82 -4.27 -3.62
N THR A 47 -8.58 -5.08 -2.60
CA THR A 47 -8.28 -4.55 -1.29
C THR A 47 -6.77 -4.39 -1.21
N VAL A 48 -6.32 -3.18 -0.94
CA VAL A 48 -4.90 -2.82 -0.88
C VAL A 48 -4.52 -2.59 0.57
N GLY A 49 -3.38 -3.11 1.00
CA GLY A 49 -2.82 -2.83 2.31
C GLY A 49 -1.51 -2.08 2.16
N ILE A 50 -1.34 -1.04 2.97
CA ILE A 50 -0.13 -0.22 2.98
C ILE A 50 0.55 -0.44 4.32
N GLY A 51 1.81 -0.91 4.31
CA GLY A 51 2.54 -1.23 5.52
C GLY A 51 3.94 -0.65 5.55
N MET A 52 4.41 -0.29 6.74
CA MET A 52 5.72 0.32 6.96
C MET A 52 6.81 -0.70 7.31
N ARG A 53 6.43 -1.80 7.87
CA ARG A 53 7.33 -2.84 8.37
C ARG A 53 8.53 -2.28 9.14
N GLY A 54 8.31 -2.00 10.40
CA GLY A 54 9.38 -1.62 11.32
C GLY A 54 9.88 -0.21 11.21
N SER A 55 9.44 0.57 10.22
CA SER A 55 9.79 1.98 10.12
C SER A 55 8.58 2.81 10.54
N GLU A 56 8.79 3.69 11.48
CA GLU A 56 7.75 4.56 12.02
C GLU A 56 7.92 6.00 11.58
N LEU A 57 8.65 6.23 10.48
CA LEU A 57 9.07 7.57 10.09
C LEU A 57 8.25 8.17 8.94
N TYR A 58 7.06 7.64 8.69
CA TYR A 58 6.14 8.27 7.75
C TYR A 58 5.73 9.65 8.30
N PRO A 59 5.66 10.72 7.49
CA PRO A 59 5.76 10.74 6.02
C PRO A 59 7.16 10.95 5.45
N GLU A 60 8.19 11.13 6.26
CA GLU A 60 9.55 11.32 5.73
C GLU A 60 10.01 10.12 4.92
N TYR A 61 9.71 8.92 5.42
CA TYR A 61 9.96 7.70 4.70
C TYR A 61 8.64 7.10 4.23
N PRO A 62 8.57 6.64 2.97
CA PRO A 62 7.33 6.09 2.42
C PRO A 62 7.08 4.66 2.91
N PRO A 63 5.83 4.20 2.89
CA PRO A 63 5.55 2.78 3.11
C PRO A 63 6.26 1.91 2.07
N HIS A 64 6.84 0.80 2.52
CA HIS A 64 7.60 -0.09 1.64
C HIS A 64 6.78 -1.26 1.11
N TRP A 65 5.73 -1.66 1.81
CA TRP A 65 5.01 -2.86 1.47
C TRP A 65 3.64 -2.55 0.92
N ILE A 66 3.33 -3.17 -0.24
CA ILE A 66 2.00 -3.18 -0.83
C ILE A 66 1.45 -4.58 -0.69
N HIS A 67 0.28 -4.69 -0.06
CA HIS A 67 -0.44 -5.94 0.10
C HIS A 67 -1.67 -5.91 -0.80
N LEU A 68 -1.95 -7.03 -1.47
CA LEU A 68 -3.11 -7.14 -2.36
C LEU A 68 -3.92 -8.38 -2.05
N THR A 69 -5.23 -8.25 -2.05
CA THR A 69 -6.14 -9.38 -2.12
C THR A 69 -7.27 -9.05 -3.13
N PRO A 70 -7.61 -9.94 -4.07
CA PRO A 70 -6.97 -11.23 -4.31
C PRO A 70 -5.50 -11.07 -4.72
N PRO A 71 -4.66 -12.09 -4.46
CA PRO A 71 -3.23 -11.99 -4.77
C PRO A 71 -2.98 -11.79 -6.26
N LEU A 72 -2.09 -10.84 -6.56
CA LEU A 72 -1.67 -10.57 -7.94
C LEU A 72 -0.22 -10.14 -7.91
N ASP A 73 0.66 -10.97 -8.47
CA ASP A 73 2.08 -10.69 -8.56
C ASP A 73 2.34 -9.78 -9.75
N ASP A 74 3.12 -8.72 -9.56
CA ASP A 74 3.44 -7.78 -10.63
C ASP A 74 4.53 -8.28 -11.58
N GLY A 75 5.13 -9.44 -11.27
CA GLY A 75 6.18 -10.02 -12.12
C GLY A 75 7.52 -9.32 -12.06
N LYS A 76 7.72 -8.38 -11.14
CA LYS A 76 8.95 -7.58 -11.06
C LYS A 76 10.00 -8.17 -10.11
N GLY A 77 9.72 -9.30 -9.49
CA GLY A 77 10.66 -9.94 -8.57
C GLY A 77 10.84 -9.18 -7.27
N GLY A 78 11.99 -9.34 -6.64
CA GLY A 78 12.28 -8.73 -5.35
C GLY A 78 11.65 -9.47 -4.20
N SER A 79 11.38 -8.76 -3.10
CA SER A 79 10.80 -9.36 -1.90
C SER A 79 9.29 -9.49 -2.08
N ILE A 80 8.83 -10.73 -2.17
CA ILE A 80 7.42 -11.08 -2.38
C ILE A 80 7.08 -12.24 -1.45
N ALA A 81 5.93 -12.17 -0.81
CA ALA A 81 5.44 -13.24 0.06
C ALA A 81 3.92 -13.37 -0.07
N LYS A 82 3.46 -14.61 -0.29
CA LYS A 82 2.03 -14.92 -0.20
C LYS A 82 1.73 -15.40 1.21
N TYR A 83 0.56 -15.04 1.72
CA TYR A 83 0.16 -15.45 3.07
C TYR A 83 -1.36 -15.47 3.18
N SER A 84 -1.85 -16.22 4.17
CA SER A 84 -3.26 -16.19 4.56
C SER A 84 -3.42 -15.13 5.64
N GLY A 85 -4.29 -14.17 5.41
CA GLY A 85 -4.54 -13.11 6.37
C GLY A 85 -5.36 -13.59 7.56
N GLU A 86 -5.30 -12.85 8.66
CA GLU A 86 -6.16 -13.11 9.82
C GLU A 86 -7.65 -12.87 9.51
N ASP A 87 -7.92 -12.24 8.38
CA ASP A 87 -9.27 -12.00 7.84
C ASP A 87 -9.76 -13.15 6.95
N ASP A 88 -9.07 -14.29 6.94
CA ASP A 88 -9.37 -15.48 6.14
C ASP A 88 -9.29 -15.26 4.63
N ARG A 89 -8.64 -14.20 4.17
CA ARG A 89 -8.37 -13.97 2.75
C ARG A 89 -6.93 -14.29 2.41
N GLU A 90 -6.71 -14.66 1.14
CA GLU A 90 -5.36 -14.87 0.63
C GLU A 90 -4.79 -13.55 0.13
N TRP A 91 -3.56 -13.26 0.54
CA TRP A 91 -2.88 -12.01 0.25
C TRP A 91 -1.52 -12.26 -0.39
N ILE A 92 -1.02 -11.27 -1.11
CA ILE A 92 0.38 -11.19 -1.50
C ILE A 92 0.94 -9.88 -0.99
N ALA A 93 2.16 -9.92 -0.47
CA ALA A 93 2.89 -8.73 -0.04
C ALA A 93 4.10 -8.56 -0.95
N MET A 94 4.30 -7.34 -1.42
CA MET A 94 5.42 -7.00 -2.29
C MET A 94 6.11 -5.76 -1.74
N SER A 95 7.44 -5.83 -1.60
CA SER A 95 8.21 -4.64 -1.21
C SER A 95 8.39 -3.77 -2.44
N ARG A 96 7.69 -2.64 -2.46
CA ARG A 96 7.67 -1.71 -3.60
C ARG A 96 7.74 -0.27 -3.10
N PRO A 97 8.91 0.14 -2.57
CA PRO A 97 9.06 1.53 -2.11
C PRO A 97 9.10 2.48 -3.32
N PRO A 98 8.63 3.73 -3.14
CA PRO A 98 8.65 4.72 -4.22
C PRO A 98 10.06 5.12 -4.68
N GLY A 99 11.07 4.93 -3.83
CA GLY A 99 12.44 5.34 -4.16
C GLY A 99 12.61 6.86 -4.22
N PRO A 100 13.54 7.35 -5.07
CA PRO A 100 13.86 8.79 -5.12
C PRO A 100 12.69 9.69 -5.47
N MET A 101 11.65 9.17 -6.09
CA MET A 101 10.46 9.97 -6.42
C MET A 101 9.84 10.57 -5.16
N TRP A 102 9.88 9.83 -4.04
CA TRP A 102 9.29 10.32 -2.80
C TRP A 102 9.94 11.61 -2.31
N ASP A 103 11.25 11.74 -2.52
CA ASP A 103 11.98 12.93 -2.10
C ASP A 103 11.56 14.18 -2.89
N ARG A 104 10.95 14.00 -4.04
CA ARG A 104 10.55 15.10 -4.93
C ARG A 104 9.11 15.54 -4.79
N VAL A 105 8.28 14.78 -4.07
CA VAL A 105 6.89 15.22 -3.89
C VAL A 105 6.86 16.42 -2.95
N PRO A 106 6.12 17.49 -3.33
CA PRO A 106 6.11 18.71 -2.50
C PRO A 106 5.41 18.52 -1.17
N THR A 107 4.39 17.69 -1.11
CA THR A 107 3.68 17.36 0.13
C THR A 107 3.61 15.86 0.27
N LYS A 108 4.27 15.31 1.29
CA LYS A 108 4.35 13.87 1.53
C LYS A 108 3.16 13.41 2.35
N ASN A 109 2.22 12.75 1.68
CA ASN A 109 1.00 12.23 2.31
C ASN A 109 0.44 11.08 1.48
N MET A 110 -0.69 10.50 1.90
CA MET A 110 -1.31 9.38 1.17
C MET A 110 -1.89 9.81 -0.17
N ASP A 111 -2.36 11.05 -0.30
CA ASP A 111 -2.81 11.54 -1.60
C ASP A 111 -1.66 11.47 -2.63
N ALA A 112 -0.47 11.95 -2.24
CA ALA A 112 0.71 11.87 -3.09
C ALA A 112 1.12 10.41 -3.34
N TYR A 113 1.09 9.57 -2.31
CA TYR A 113 1.44 8.16 -2.44
C TYR A 113 0.55 7.45 -3.46
N LEU A 114 -0.77 7.66 -3.38
CA LEU A 114 -1.71 7.02 -4.30
C LEU A 114 -1.53 7.53 -5.73
N LYS A 115 -1.41 8.84 -5.92
CA LYS A 115 -1.33 9.45 -7.24
C LYS A 115 0.01 9.23 -7.94
N GLU A 116 1.11 9.33 -7.18
CA GLU A 116 2.45 9.29 -7.76
C GLU A 116 3.07 7.90 -7.74
N HIS A 117 2.75 7.08 -6.76
CA HIS A 117 3.37 5.77 -6.63
C HIS A 117 2.42 4.61 -6.91
N LEU A 118 1.30 4.53 -6.22
CA LEU A 118 0.40 3.38 -6.39
C LEU A 118 -0.17 3.33 -7.81
N ARG A 119 -0.53 4.47 -8.36
CA ARG A 119 -1.00 4.55 -9.74
C ARG A 119 0.07 4.04 -10.71
N CYS A 120 1.33 4.44 -10.50
CA CYS A 120 2.44 3.97 -11.32
C CYS A 120 2.66 2.46 -11.17
N PHE A 121 2.56 1.95 -9.96
CA PHE A 121 2.62 0.52 -9.69
C PHE A 121 1.61 -0.25 -10.55
N TRP A 122 0.36 0.21 -10.56
CA TRP A 122 -0.69 -0.44 -11.34
C TRP A 122 -0.50 -0.24 -12.85
N ASN A 123 0.01 0.93 -13.27
CA ASN A 123 0.23 1.21 -14.67
C ASN A 123 1.29 0.30 -15.29
N ASN A 124 2.22 -0.18 -14.48
CA ASN A 124 3.30 -1.06 -14.92
C ASN A 124 2.99 -2.55 -14.77
N MET A 125 1.77 -2.89 -14.46
CA MET A 125 1.37 -4.28 -14.21
C MET A 125 0.83 -4.99 -15.45
#